data_920d44bb9c67053684a3ebaf53821fde
#
_entry.id   920d44bb9c67053684a3ebaf53821fde
#
_cell.length_a   1.000
_cell.length_b   1.000
_cell.length_c   1.000
_cell.angle_alpha   90.00
_cell.angle_beta   90.00
_cell.angle_gamma   90.00
#
_symmetry.space_group_name_H-M   'P 1'
#
loop_
_entity.id
_entity.type
_entity.pdbx_description
1 polymer ?
#
loop_
_entity_poly.entity_id
_entity_poly.type
_entity_poly.pdbx_seq_one_letter_code
_entity_poly.pdbx_strand_id
1 'polypeptide(L)'
;MACCIGLMLLASCKKDPVAPTINIYTDMGCVTENAQVYSGDTILVGFTGTGENLTQIQIVLSQNGTVLANHSDNFRMLQSDQAAPFTYTHAFVVEASGAVTIEGTVTDANGLTASKSFNINYEEKPNAMFIGHYEGNALATGYFEAVITGMDTMHQEFTDREVPVVLDITAGDDINKVVATCVMEDRTMTSIGMVEGNKIKFESFNDVYTFDYDLGIMVIHPEVNVTYSIVGTLVDGKLLLEGSCTGNGDLNYGFVSGTINLEAAVGGGLSKLR
;
A
#
# COMPACT_ATOMS: atom_id res chain seq x y z
N MET A 1 -77.61 54.76 0.12
CA MET A 1 -76.42 54.64 0.95
C MET A 1 -75.71 53.33 0.56
N ALA A 2 -74.81 53.37 -0.40
CA ALA A 2 -74.10 52.21 -0.93
C ALA A 2 -72.73 52.12 -0.29
N CYS A 3 -72.50 51.05 0.45
CA CYS A 3 -71.24 50.79 1.12
C CYS A 3 -70.35 49.98 0.17
N CYS A 4 -69.37 50.62 -0.46
CA CYS A 4 -68.32 49.95 -1.21
C CYS A 4 -67.30 49.37 -0.25
N ILE A 5 -67.35 48.03 -0.12
CA ILE A 5 -66.30 47.26 0.56
C ILE A 5 -65.16 47.04 -0.44
N GLY A 6 -64.11 47.83 -0.28
CA GLY A 6 -62.88 47.68 -1.05
C GLY A 6 -62.12 46.44 -0.56
N LEU A 7 -62.06 45.39 -1.37
CA LEU A 7 -61.24 44.20 -1.15
C LEU A 7 -59.79 44.58 -1.51
N MET A 8 -58.97 44.90 -0.49
CA MET A 8 -57.52 45.01 -0.66
C MET A 8 -56.97 43.61 -0.87
N LEU A 9 -56.67 43.27 -2.11
CA LEU A 9 -55.80 42.12 -2.46
C LEU A 9 -54.37 42.47 -2.03
N LEU A 10 -53.97 41.98 -0.87
CA LEU A 10 -52.57 41.92 -0.48
C LEU A 10 -51.88 40.94 -1.41
N ALA A 11 -51.37 41.43 -2.55
CA ALA A 11 -50.42 40.70 -3.37
C ALA A 11 -49.16 40.55 -2.52
N SER A 12 -49.03 39.46 -1.79
CA SER A 12 -47.78 39.07 -1.21
C SER A 12 -46.82 38.80 -2.36
N CYS A 13 -45.91 39.72 -2.63
CA CYS A 13 -44.75 39.48 -3.49
C CYS A 13 -43.92 38.39 -2.82
N LYS A 14 -44.22 37.11 -3.07
CA LYS A 14 -43.28 36.04 -2.79
C LYS A 14 -42.10 36.24 -3.70
N LYS A 15 -40.95 36.50 -3.13
CA LYS A 15 -39.68 36.48 -3.88
C LYS A 15 -39.55 35.09 -4.49
N ASP A 16 -39.27 35.02 -5.78
CA ASP A 16 -39.01 33.75 -6.46
C ASP A 16 -37.85 33.04 -5.76
N PRO A 17 -37.97 31.74 -5.44
CA PRO A 17 -36.88 31.00 -4.78
C PRO A 17 -35.65 30.97 -5.70
N VAL A 18 -34.49 31.27 -5.14
CA VAL A 18 -33.20 31.27 -5.84
C VAL A 18 -32.50 29.91 -5.58
N ALA A 19 -32.13 29.23 -6.68
CA ALA A 19 -31.41 27.97 -6.57
C ALA A 19 -30.08 28.14 -5.80
N PRO A 20 -29.68 27.15 -5.04
CA PRO A 20 -28.36 27.16 -4.38
C PRO A 20 -27.22 27.18 -5.38
N THR A 21 -26.02 27.49 -4.92
CA THR A 21 -24.77 27.38 -5.68
C THR A 21 -23.85 26.36 -5.01
N ILE A 22 -23.02 25.69 -5.80
CA ILE A 22 -22.03 24.73 -5.31
C ILE A 22 -20.75 24.84 -6.13
N ASN A 23 -19.60 24.79 -5.46
CA ASN A 23 -18.28 24.79 -6.07
C ASN A 23 -17.39 23.76 -5.35
N ILE A 24 -16.31 23.34 -5.99
CA ILE A 24 -15.30 22.47 -5.37
C ILE A 24 -14.54 23.29 -4.32
N TYR A 25 -14.36 22.70 -3.14
CA TYR A 25 -13.53 23.26 -2.06
C TYR A 25 -12.20 22.53 -2.04
N THR A 26 -11.11 23.28 -2.18
CA THR A 26 -9.76 22.73 -2.42
C THR A 26 -8.78 22.98 -1.26
N ASP A 27 -9.23 23.64 -0.19
CA ASP A 27 -8.41 23.90 0.98
C ASP A 27 -8.47 22.70 1.97
N MET A 28 -7.71 22.78 3.05
CA MET A 28 -7.67 21.82 4.16
C MET A 28 -7.33 20.37 3.74
N GLY A 29 -6.57 20.19 2.65
CA GLY A 29 -6.18 18.86 2.17
C GLY A 29 -7.25 18.14 1.35
N CYS A 30 -8.31 18.83 0.92
CA CYS A 30 -9.29 18.26 0.01
C CYS A 30 -8.65 17.96 -1.36
N VAL A 31 -9.08 16.84 -1.97
CA VAL A 31 -8.65 16.49 -3.33
C VAL A 31 -9.13 17.50 -4.35
N THR A 32 -8.30 17.74 -5.37
CA THR A 32 -8.58 18.67 -6.45
C THR A 32 -8.87 17.93 -7.75
N GLU A 33 -9.38 18.63 -8.75
CA GLU A 33 -9.58 18.08 -10.09
C GLU A 33 -8.26 17.53 -10.66
N ASN A 34 -8.32 16.31 -11.23
CA ASN A 34 -7.19 15.56 -11.78
C ASN A 34 -6.13 15.13 -10.72
N ALA A 35 -6.44 15.19 -9.43
CA ALA A 35 -5.56 14.66 -8.42
C ALA A 35 -5.29 13.17 -8.66
N GLN A 36 -4.04 12.75 -8.45
CA GLN A 36 -3.66 11.34 -8.38
C GLN A 36 -3.71 10.89 -6.93
N VAL A 37 -4.36 9.76 -6.68
CA VAL A 37 -4.54 9.15 -5.36
C VAL A 37 -4.33 7.64 -5.47
N TYR A 38 -3.97 6.99 -4.37
CA TYR A 38 -3.79 5.53 -4.39
C TYR A 38 -5.06 4.81 -3.93
N SER A 39 -5.34 3.67 -4.55
CA SER A 39 -6.40 2.76 -4.16
C SER A 39 -6.31 2.42 -2.66
N GLY A 40 -7.45 2.49 -1.95
CA GLY A 40 -7.53 2.27 -0.52
C GLY A 40 -7.07 3.42 0.38
N ASP A 41 -6.55 4.51 -0.18
CA ASP A 41 -6.21 5.69 0.63
C ASP A 41 -7.44 6.49 1.02
N THR A 42 -7.35 7.16 2.18
CA THR A 42 -8.39 8.10 2.61
C THR A 42 -8.23 9.41 1.84
N ILE A 43 -9.25 9.81 1.11
CA ILE A 43 -9.34 11.11 0.45
C ILE A 43 -10.34 12.01 1.18
N LEU A 44 -10.04 13.30 1.27
CA LEU A 44 -10.97 14.30 1.77
C LEU A 44 -11.61 15.04 0.58
N VAL A 45 -12.92 14.97 0.47
CA VAL A 45 -13.70 15.63 -0.59
C VAL A 45 -14.41 16.82 0.01
N GLY A 46 -14.32 17.98 -0.64
CA GLY A 46 -14.90 19.22 -0.16
C GLY A 46 -15.75 19.95 -1.20
N PHE A 47 -16.84 20.55 -0.74
CA PHE A 47 -17.69 21.46 -1.52
C PHE A 47 -18.01 22.72 -0.72
N THR A 48 -18.13 23.85 -1.41
CA THR A 48 -18.55 25.13 -0.86
C THR A 48 -19.59 25.77 -1.75
N GLY A 49 -20.37 26.68 -1.21
CA GLY A 49 -21.40 27.36 -1.99
C GLY A 49 -22.26 28.27 -1.12
N THR A 50 -23.42 28.66 -1.67
CA THR A 50 -24.41 29.48 -0.95
C THR A 50 -25.81 28.96 -1.24
N GLY A 51 -26.71 29.12 -0.30
CA GLY A 51 -28.13 28.80 -0.52
C GLY A 51 -29.02 29.26 0.62
N GLU A 52 -30.30 29.52 0.29
CA GLU A 52 -31.36 29.79 1.26
C GLU A 52 -31.96 28.45 1.71
N ASN A 53 -32.16 28.24 3.02
CA ASN A 53 -32.84 27.09 3.58
C ASN A 53 -32.32 25.72 3.05
N LEU A 54 -30.99 25.55 2.99
CA LEU A 54 -30.40 24.30 2.58
C LEU A 54 -30.84 23.17 3.47
N THR A 55 -31.25 22.02 2.88
CA THR A 55 -31.72 20.85 3.57
C THR A 55 -30.76 19.70 3.56
N GLN A 56 -30.07 19.50 2.41
CA GLN A 56 -29.23 18.33 2.21
C GLN A 56 -28.03 18.64 1.33
N ILE A 57 -26.91 17.98 1.64
CA ILE A 57 -25.81 17.77 0.72
C ILE A 57 -25.64 16.27 0.48
N GLN A 58 -25.40 15.88 -0.77
CA GLN A 58 -25.04 14.53 -1.16
C GLN A 58 -23.72 14.56 -1.93
N ILE A 59 -22.83 13.60 -1.63
CA ILE A 59 -21.58 13.39 -2.37
C ILE A 59 -21.58 11.97 -2.90
N VAL A 60 -21.35 11.79 -4.20
CA VAL A 60 -21.32 10.49 -4.88
C VAL A 60 -19.97 10.36 -5.59
N LEU A 61 -19.31 9.24 -5.35
CA LEU A 61 -18.14 8.79 -6.09
C LEU A 61 -18.57 7.67 -7.04
N SER A 62 -18.28 7.83 -8.32
CA SER A 62 -18.69 6.86 -9.34
C SER A 62 -17.59 6.63 -10.38
N GLN A 63 -17.57 5.42 -10.94
CA GLN A 63 -16.67 5.02 -12.01
C GLN A 63 -17.49 4.32 -13.11
N ASN A 64 -17.37 4.78 -14.34
CA ASN A 64 -18.10 4.23 -15.50
C ASN A 64 -19.62 4.07 -15.23
N GLY A 65 -20.22 5.02 -14.51
CA GLY A 65 -21.63 5.01 -14.15
C GLY A 65 -22.01 4.11 -12.94
N THR A 66 -21.05 3.39 -12.37
CA THR A 66 -21.26 2.59 -11.17
C THR A 66 -20.87 3.40 -9.94
N VAL A 67 -21.77 3.46 -8.94
CA VAL A 67 -21.51 4.13 -7.66
C VAL A 67 -20.53 3.28 -6.84
N LEU A 68 -19.39 3.86 -6.47
CA LEU A 68 -18.39 3.24 -5.60
C LEU A 68 -18.65 3.58 -4.13
N ALA A 69 -18.98 4.86 -3.87
CA ALA A 69 -19.31 5.35 -2.53
C ALA A 69 -20.31 6.50 -2.63
N ASN A 70 -21.10 6.68 -1.60
CA ASN A 70 -21.96 7.84 -1.43
C ASN A 70 -22.02 8.27 0.03
N HIS A 71 -22.26 9.55 0.23
CA HIS A 71 -22.53 10.13 1.54
C HIS A 71 -23.61 11.21 1.40
N SER A 72 -24.49 11.28 2.38
CA SER A 72 -25.54 12.29 2.42
C SER A 72 -25.70 12.81 3.84
N ASP A 73 -25.76 14.11 4.00
CA ASP A 73 -25.94 14.76 5.29
C ASP A 73 -26.99 15.86 5.19
N ASN A 74 -27.64 16.16 6.31
CA ASN A 74 -28.67 17.18 6.42
C ASN A 74 -28.11 18.43 7.07
N PHE A 75 -28.34 19.57 6.45
CA PHE A 75 -28.02 20.87 7.03
C PHE A 75 -28.98 21.22 8.18
N ARG A 76 -28.60 20.87 9.41
CA ARG A 76 -29.46 21.07 10.61
C ARG A 76 -29.59 22.52 11.06
N MET A 77 -28.79 23.46 10.54
CA MET A 77 -28.60 24.78 11.13
C MET A 77 -28.63 25.97 10.17
N LEU A 78 -28.93 25.80 8.90
CA LEU A 78 -28.93 26.90 7.95
C LEU A 78 -30.35 27.25 7.49
N GLN A 79 -31.30 27.32 8.40
CA GLN A 79 -32.59 27.95 8.15
C GLN A 79 -32.38 29.48 8.25
N SER A 80 -32.07 30.11 7.13
CA SER A 80 -31.94 31.55 6.99
C SER A 80 -32.72 31.95 5.75
N ASP A 81 -33.54 32.98 5.88
CA ASP A 81 -34.24 33.62 4.73
C ASP A 81 -33.27 34.37 3.80
N GLN A 82 -32.00 34.33 4.10
CA GLN A 82 -30.91 34.88 3.26
C GLN A 82 -29.96 33.76 2.87
N ALA A 83 -29.43 33.85 1.65
CA ALA A 83 -28.42 32.94 1.17
C ALA A 83 -27.19 32.98 2.08
N ALA A 84 -26.92 31.86 2.77
CA ALA A 84 -25.77 31.71 3.64
C ALA A 84 -24.67 30.87 2.96
N PRO A 85 -23.38 31.22 3.15
CA PRO A 85 -22.30 30.40 2.66
C PRO A 85 -22.21 29.09 3.48
N PHE A 86 -21.82 28.00 2.83
CA PHE A 86 -21.49 26.76 3.47
C PHE A 86 -20.14 26.22 2.98
N THR A 87 -19.48 25.44 3.79
CA THR A 87 -18.35 24.58 3.42
C THR A 87 -18.60 23.23 4.06
N TYR A 88 -18.48 22.18 3.27
CA TYR A 88 -18.70 20.81 3.70
C TYR A 88 -17.58 19.91 3.24
N THR A 89 -17.09 19.04 4.09
CA THR A 89 -16.03 18.08 3.78
C THR A 89 -16.41 16.71 4.29
N HIS A 90 -16.07 15.65 3.54
CA HIS A 90 -16.24 14.28 3.97
C HIS A 90 -15.07 13.42 3.50
N ALA A 91 -14.66 12.47 4.34
CA ALA A 91 -13.59 11.54 4.04
C ALA A 91 -14.14 10.24 3.44
N PHE A 92 -13.53 9.78 2.35
CA PHE A 92 -13.86 8.52 1.69
C PHE A 92 -12.64 7.62 1.62
N VAL A 93 -12.88 6.30 1.72
CA VAL A 93 -11.91 5.25 1.38
C VAL A 93 -12.54 4.43 0.27
N VAL A 94 -11.87 4.34 -0.88
CA VAL A 94 -12.39 3.64 -2.07
C VAL A 94 -11.29 2.80 -2.70
N GLU A 95 -11.63 1.56 -3.01
CA GLU A 95 -10.80 0.68 -3.85
C GLU A 95 -11.20 0.92 -5.31
N ALA A 96 -10.31 1.56 -6.07
CA ALA A 96 -10.56 1.89 -7.46
C ALA A 96 -9.25 1.94 -8.26
N SER A 97 -9.36 1.88 -9.59
CA SER A 97 -8.25 2.05 -10.53
C SER A 97 -8.72 2.87 -11.73
N GLY A 98 -7.97 3.91 -12.08
CA GLY A 98 -8.31 4.86 -13.15
C GLY A 98 -9.22 6.01 -12.70
N ALA A 99 -9.91 6.63 -13.64
CA ALA A 99 -10.69 7.84 -13.39
C ALA A 99 -11.96 7.57 -12.58
N VAL A 100 -12.16 8.35 -11.52
CA VAL A 100 -13.36 8.36 -10.68
C VAL A 100 -13.95 9.76 -10.71
N THR A 101 -15.25 9.84 -10.95
CA THR A 101 -16.02 11.10 -10.92
C THR A 101 -16.57 11.30 -9.51
N ILE A 102 -16.34 12.48 -8.95
CA ILE A 102 -16.90 12.96 -7.69
C ILE A 102 -17.96 14.01 -8.03
N GLU A 103 -19.17 13.80 -7.56
CA GLU A 103 -20.28 14.74 -7.72
C GLU A 103 -20.85 15.16 -6.36
N GLY A 104 -20.90 16.46 -6.12
CA GLY A 104 -21.61 17.05 -4.98
C GLY A 104 -22.92 17.68 -5.44
N THR A 105 -24.00 17.41 -4.71
CA THR A 105 -25.32 17.99 -4.95
C THR A 105 -25.85 18.58 -3.66
N VAL A 106 -26.32 19.84 -3.70
CA VAL A 106 -27.03 20.48 -2.60
C VAL A 106 -28.49 20.70 -2.96
N THR A 107 -29.36 20.57 -1.97
CA THR A 107 -30.82 20.72 -2.11
C THR A 107 -31.32 21.72 -1.05
N ASP A 108 -32.23 22.62 -1.46
CA ASP A 108 -32.92 23.53 -0.56
C ASP A 108 -34.30 22.98 -0.12
N ALA A 109 -34.98 23.71 0.76
CA ALA A 109 -36.32 23.33 1.25
C ALA A 109 -37.43 23.43 0.19
N ASN A 110 -37.19 24.10 -0.94
CA ASN A 110 -38.11 24.18 -2.09
C ASN A 110 -37.87 23.04 -3.09
N GLY A 111 -36.84 22.21 -2.86
CA GLY A 111 -36.46 21.13 -3.76
C GLY A 111 -35.60 21.61 -4.93
N LEU A 112 -35.10 22.86 -4.94
CA LEU A 112 -34.13 23.33 -5.92
C LEU A 112 -32.78 22.75 -5.61
N THR A 113 -32.07 22.33 -6.66
CA THR A 113 -30.77 21.68 -6.54
C THR A 113 -29.69 22.39 -7.35
N ALA A 114 -28.45 22.24 -6.90
CA ALA A 114 -27.27 22.53 -7.69
C ALA A 114 -26.26 21.40 -7.54
N SER A 115 -25.58 21.04 -8.62
CA SER A 115 -24.57 20.01 -8.64
C SER A 115 -23.25 20.52 -9.22
N LYS A 116 -22.15 19.97 -8.76
CA LYS A 116 -20.82 20.19 -9.29
C LYS A 116 -20.04 18.88 -9.27
N SER A 117 -19.38 18.54 -10.38
CA SER A 117 -18.56 17.35 -10.48
C SER A 117 -17.14 17.65 -10.93
N PHE A 118 -16.21 16.75 -10.58
CA PHE A 118 -14.82 16.75 -11.03
C PHE A 118 -14.29 15.32 -11.01
N ASN A 119 -13.16 15.09 -11.67
CA ASN A 119 -12.53 13.79 -11.74
C ASN A 119 -11.23 13.76 -10.95
N ILE A 120 -10.94 12.61 -10.34
CA ILE A 120 -9.64 12.25 -9.79
C ILE A 120 -9.20 10.92 -10.42
N ASN A 121 -7.92 10.58 -10.31
CA ASN A 121 -7.39 9.35 -10.87
C ASN A 121 -6.81 8.46 -9.76
N TYR A 122 -7.33 7.24 -9.63
CA TYR A 122 -6.83 6.22 -8.72
C TYR A 122 -5.78 5.36 -9.38
N GLU A 123 -4.70 5.11 -8.67
CA GLU A 123 -3.61 4.23 -9.06
C GLU A 123 -3.42 3.13 -8.02
N GLU A 124 -2.95 1.96 -8.46
CA GLU A 124 -2.50 0.92 -7.55
C GLU A 124 -1.18 1.33 -6.90
N LYS A 125 -1.01 1.02 -5.61
CA LYS A 125 0.27 1.25 -4.93
C LYS A 125 1.36 0.40 -5.58
N PRO A 126 2.56 0.94 -5.83
CA PRO A 126 3.64 0.19 -6.46
C PRO A 126 3.99 -1.13 -5.77
N ASN A 127 3.86 -1.20 -4.44
CA ASN A 127 4.12 -2.40 -3.66
C ASN A 127 2.97 -3.44 -3.71
N ALA A 128 1.75 -3.05 -4.13
CA ALA A 128 0.57 -3.92 -4.08
C ALA A 128 0.74 -5.20 -4.92
N MET A 129 1.41 -5.12 -6.07
CA MET A 129 1.63 -6.26 -6.94
C MET A 129 2.46 -7.38 -6.28
N PHE A 130 3.31 -7.02 -5.33
CA PHE A 130 4.21 -7.96 -4.64
C PHE A 130 3.61 -8.58 -3.38
N ILE A 131 2.60 -7.95 -2.78
CA ILE A 131 1.99 -8.42 -1.53
C ILE A 131 1.38 -9.79 -1.75
N GLY A 132 1.75 -10.76 -0.89
CA GLY A 132 1.21 -12.12 -0.92
C GLY A 132 2.16 -13.16 -0.38
N HIS A 133 1.72 -14.40 -0.47
CA HIS A 133 2.43 -15.60 -0.04
C HIS A 133 3.03 -16.29 -1.25
N TYR A 134 4.33 -16.58 -1.19
CA TYR A 134 5.10 -17.18 -2.27
C TYR A 134 5.81 -18.43 -1.77
N GLU A 135 5.80 -19.50 -2.58
CA GLU A 135 6.50 -20.74 -2.29
C GLU A 135 7.29 -21.23 -3.51
N GLY A 136 8.39 -21.89 -3.25
CA GLY A 136 9.22 -22.51 -4.29
C GLY A 136 10.59 -22.93 -3.77
N ASN A 137 11.51 -23.19 -4.70
CA ASN A 137 12.88 -23.52 -4.39
C ASN A 137 13.82 -22.39 -4.85
N ALA A 138 14.71 -21.96 -3.96
CA ALA A 138 15.92 -21.27 -4.36
C ALA A 138 17.00 -22.28 -4.74
N LEU A 139 17.83 -21.89 -5.69
CA LEU A 139 19.01 -22.65 -6.13
C LEU A 139 20.25 -21.92 -5.63
N ALA A 140 21.14 -22.63 -4.97
CA ALA A 140 22.41 -22.08 -4.49
C ALA A 140 23.58 -22.82 -5.15
N THR A 141 24.50 -22.05 -5.74
CA THR A 141 25.76 -22.57 -6.31
C THR A 141 26.93 -21.80 -5.75
N GLY A 142 27.89 -22.48 -5.15
CA GLY A 142 28.99 -21.84 -4.49
C GLY A 142 29.94 -22.82 -3.81
N TYR A 143 30.61 -22.34 -2.79
CA TYR A 143 31.53 -23.17 -2.02
C TYR A 143 31.47 -22.83 -0.52
N PHE A 144 31.92 -23.80 0.24
CA PHE A 144 32.21 -23.70 1.65
C PHE A 144 33.69 -24.00 1.85
N GLU A 145 34.38 -23.18 2.61
CA GLU A 145 35.79 -23.36 2.93
C GLU A 145 36.01 -23.26 4.43
N ALA A 146 36.72 -24.23 5.00
CA ALA A 146 37.18 -24.20 6.38
C ALA A 146 38.71 -24.25 6.44
N VAL A 147 39.32 -23.24 7.02
CA VAL A 147 40.74 -23.15 7.26
C VAL A 147 41.01 -23.42 8.73
N ILE A 148 41.59 -24.59 9.05
CA ILE A 148 41.82 -25.03 10.42
C ILE A 148 43.34 -25.03 10.67
N THR A 149 43.78 -24.37 11.74
CA THR A 149 45.20 -24.26 12.09
C THR A 149 45.84 -25.62 12.27
N GLY A 150 46.87 -25.92 11.50
CA GLY A 150 47.59 -27.19 11.56
C GLY A 150 46.94 -28.36 10.81
N MET A 151 45.88 -28.10 10.04
CA MET A 151 45.24 -29.04 9.13
C MET A 151 45.25 -28.51 7.72
N ASP A 152 44.97 -29.39 6.75
CA ASP A 152 44.71 -28.96 5.36
C ASP A 152 43.43 -28.15 5.27
N THR A 153 43.40 -27.14 4.42
CA THR A 153 42.21 -26.38 4.11
C THR A 153 41.18 -27.29 3.45
N MET A 154 39.98 -27.29 4.01
CA MET A 154 38.88 -28.02 3.42
C MET A 154 38.07 -27.09 2.53
N HIS A 155 37.85 -27.51 1.30
CA HIS A 155 37.08 -26.78 0.31
C HIS A 155 36.02 -27.71 -0.28
N GLN A 156 34.76 -27.30 -0.24
CA GLN A 156 33.63 -28.06 -0.75
C GLN A 156 32.76 -27.20 -1.64
N GLU A 157 32.69 -27.55 -2.90
CA GLU A 157 31.77 -26.92 -3.87
C GLU A 157 30.40 -27.57 -3.84
N PHE A 158 29.37 -26.78 -4.13
CA PHE A 158 28.03 -27.25 -4.37
C PHE A 158 27.42 -26.53 -5.57
N THR A 159 26.63 -27.24 -6.37
CA THR A 159 25.99 -26.70 -7.57
C THR A 159 24.51 -27.03 -7.52
N ASP A 160 23.68 -26.02 -7.81
CA ASP A 160 22.22 -26.13 -7.91
C ASP A 160 21.59 -26.83 -6.67
N ARG A 161 22.14 -26.53 -5.49
CA ARG A 161 21.54 -27.01 -4.26
C ARG A 161 20.16 -26.35 -4.09
N GLU A 162 19.14 -27.16 -4.13
CA GLU A 162 17.77 -26.73 -3.86
C GLU A 162 17.52 -26.46 -2.39
N VAL A 163 16.96 -25.28 -2.11
CA VAL A 163 16.54 -24.88 -0.76
C VAL A 163 15.07 -24.46 -0.82
N PRO A 164 14.16 -25.15 -0.15
CA PRO A 164 12.77 -24.74 -0.06
C PRO A 164 12.65 -23.36 0.59
N VAL A 165 11.88 -22.46 -0.02
CA VAL A 165 11.68 -21.09 0.45
C VAL A 165 10.19 -20.79 0.49
N VAL A 166 9.75 -20.28 1.63
CA VAL A 166 8.45 -19.63 1.81
C VAL A 166 8.71 -18.16 2.08
N LEU A 167 8.04 -17.28 1.33
CA LEU A 167 8.23 -15.84 1.43
C LEU A 167 6.86 -15.15 1.56
N ASP A 168 6.61 -14.57 2.72
CA ASP A 168 5.44 -13.73 2.98
C ASP A 168 5.82 -12.26 2.79
N ILE A 169 5.17 -11.60 1.84
CA ILE A 169 5.38 -10.17 1.56
C ILE A 169 4.15 -9.39 1.97
N THR A 170 4.33 -8.41 2.83
CA THR A 170 3.31 -7.48 3.31
C THR A 170 3.68 -6.03 2.97
N ALA A 171 2.70 -5.12 3.03
CA ALA A 171 2.96 -3.70 2.84
C ALA A 171 3.91 -3.16 3.91
N GLY A 172 4.86 -2.32 3.51
CA GLY A 172 5.70 -1.54 4.41
C GLY A 172 5.04 -0.23 4.87
N ASP A 173 5.83 0.62 5.49
CA ASP A 173 5.43 1.95 5.99
C ASP A 173 5.33 3.02 4.88
N ASP A 174 5.70 2.69 3.66
CA ASP A 174 5.67 3.54 2.46
C ASP A 174 5.12 2.75 1.27
N ILE A 175 4.55 3.47 0.28
CA ILE A 175 3.97 2.87 -0.95
C ILE A 175 4.97 2.10 -1.81
N ASN A 176 6.26 2.40 -1.67
CA ASN A 176 7.36 1.73 -2.36
C ASN A 176 8.10 0.72 -1.48
N LYS A 177 7.61 0.45 -0.27
CA LYS A 177 8.24 -0.49 0.65
C LYS A 177 7.37 -1.72 0.90
N VAL A 178 8.05 -2.82 1.11
CA VAL A 178 7.46 -4.08 1.57
C VAL A 178 8.24 -4.60 2.76
N VAL A 179 7.58 -5.41 3.58
CA VAL A 179 8.23 -6.24 4.61
C VAL A 179 8.12 -7.68 4.14
N ALA A 180 9.25 -8.35 4.04
CA ALA A 180 9.34 -9.73 3.62
C ALA A 180 9.77 -10.61 4.80
N THR A 181 8.99 -11.63 5.11
CA THR A 181 9.34 -12.69 6.05
C THR A 181 9.65 -13.93 5.25
N CYS A 182 10.91 -14.38 5.32
CA CYS A 182 11.42 -15.54 4.61
C CYS A 182 11.60 -16.70 5.57
N VAL A 183 11.05 -17.86 5.22
CA VAL A 183 11.27 -19.12 5.93
C VAL A 183 12.07 -20.03 5.02
N MET A 184 13.23 -20.47 5.49
CA MET A 184 14.10 -21.45 4.84
C MET A 184 14.45 -22.55 5.85
N GLU A 185 14.12 -23.78 5.51
CA GLU A 185 14.25 -24.92 6.44
C GLU A 185 13.50 -24.63 7.76
N ASP A 186 14.18 -24.52 8.88
CA ASP A 186 13.65 -24.25 10.22
C ASP A 186 13.90 -22.79 10.68
N ARG A 187 14.38 -21.91 9.80
CA ARG A 187 14.78 -20.53 10.11
C ARG A 187 13.84 -19.51 9.50
N THR A 188 13.59 -18.45 10.25
CA THR A 188 12.76 -17.33 9.82
C THR A 188 13.56 -16.03 9.86
N MET A 189 13.61 -15.34 8.75
CA MET A 189 14.29 -14.06 8.59
C MET A 189 13.32 -13.00 8.10
N THR A 190 13.53 -11.74 8.48
CA THR A 190 12.72 -10.62 8.02
C THR A 190 13.61 -9.55 7.39
N SER A 191 13.18 -8.98 6.29
CA SER A 191 13.87 -7.88 5.60
C SER A 191 12.86 -6.88 5.04
N ILE A 192 13.33 -5.65 4.87
CA ILE A 192 12.59 -4.60 4.15
C ILE A 192 13.02 -4.65 2.69
N GLY A 193 12.07 -4.52 1.79
CA GLY A 193 12.32 -4.44 0.35
C GLY A 193 11.88 -3.08 -0.21
N MET A 194 12.70 -2.50 -1.10
CA MET A 194 12.37 -1.32 -1.88
C MET A 194 11.88 -1.72 -3.26
N VAL A 195 10.72 -1.21 -3.64
CA VAL A 195 10.06 -1.52 -4.92
C VAL A 195 10.43 -0.48 -5.98
N GLU A 196 10.90 -0.94 -7.13
CA GLU A 196 11.15 -0.14 -8.33
C GLU A 196 10.58 -0.86 -9.56
N GLY A 197 9.41 -0.41 -10.04
CA GLY A 197 8.70 -1.08 -11.13
C GLY A 197 8.31 -2.51 -10.75
N ASN A 198 8.77 -3.50 -11.51
CA ASN A 198 8.54 -4.92 -11.23
C ASN A 198 9.63 -5.60 -10.40
N LYS A 199 10.48 -4.84 -9.72
CA LYS A 199 11.58 -5.35 -8.91
C LYS A 199 11.44 -4.95 -7.45
N ILE A 200 11.90 -5.84 -6.57
CA ILE A 200 12.14 -5.56 -5.14
C ILE A 200 13.62 -5.77 -4.88
N LYS A 201 14.26 -4.76 -4.32
CA LYS A 201 15.59 -4.89 -3.75
C LYS A 201 15.43 -5.03 -2.24
N PHE A 202 15.71 -6.20 -1.71
CA PHE A 202 15.68 -6.43 -0.27
C PHE A 202 16.91 -5.83 0.40
N GLU A 203 16.73 -5.27 1.59
CA GLU A 203 17.84 -5.10 2.53
C GLU A 203 18.39 -6.49 2.86
N SER A 204 19.66 -6.56 3.30
CA SER A 204 20.28 -7.85 3.55
C SER A 204 19.51 -8.64 4.62
N PHE A 205 19.19 -9.88 4.32
CA PHE A 205 18.77 -10.85 5.33
C PHE A 205 20.04 -11.35 6.03
N ASN A 206 20.04 -11.35 7.36
CA ASN A 206 21.15 -11.84 8.16
C ASN A 206 20.68 -13.01 9.03
N ASP A 207 21.51 -14.03 9.12
CA ASP A 207 21.22 -15.25 9.87
C ASP A 207 22.50 -15.80 10.51
N VAL A 208 22.36 -16.64 11.52
CA VAL A 208 23.44 -17.40 12.11
C VAL A 208 23.19 -18.90 11.86
N TYR A 209 24.05 -19.50 11.09
CA TYR A 209 23.95 -20.91 10.72
C TYR A 209 24.88 -21.73 11.59
N THR A 210 24.33 -22.72 12.30
CA THR A 210 25.08 -23.68 13.11
C THR A 210 24.94 -25.07 12.49
N PHE A 211 26.02 -25.79 12.34
CA PHE A 211 26.01 -27.16 11.84
C PHE A 211 27.00 -28.03 12.54
N ASP A 212 26.77 -29.35 12.49
CA ASP A 212 27.66 -30.33 13.05
C ASP A 212 28.80 -30.63 12.07
N TYR A 213 30.04 -30.51 12.54
CA TYR A 213 31.20 -30.82 11.76
C TYR A 213 32.08 -31.83 12.48
N ASP A 214 32.24 -33.03 11.91
CA ASP A 214 33.04 -34.12 12.46
C ASP A 214 34.51 -34.04 11.99
N LEU A 215 35.42 -33.75 12.93
CA LEU A 215 36.85 -33.71 12.70
C LEU A 215 37.49 -35.11 12.81
N GLY A 216 36.70 -36.17 13.03
CA GLY A 216 37.18 -37.52 13.26
C GLY A 216 37.69 -37.78 14.69
N ILE A 217 38.04 -36.74 15.42
CA ILE A 217 38.48 -36.77 16.81
C ILE A 217 37.45 -36.14 17.76
N MET A 218 36.61 -35.25 17.22
CA MET A 218 35.51 -34.57 17.93
C MET A 218 34.55 -33.96 16.91
N VAL A 219 33.30 -33.83 17.33
CA VAL A 219 32.31 -33.03 16.61
C VAL A 219 32.34 -31.59 17.13
N ILE A 220 32.43 -30.65 16.26
CA ILE A 220 32.33 -29.19 16.55
C ILE A 220 31.03 -28.63 15.96
N HIS A 221 30.54 -27.54 16.54
CA HIS A 221 29.27 -26.87 16.13
C HIS A 221 29.56 -25.41 15.73
N PRO A 222 30.23 -25.18 14.60
CA PRO A 222 30.60 -23.84 14.20
C PRO A 222 29.36 -22.98 13.91
N GLU A 223 29.47 -21.71 14.29
CA GLU A 223 28.51 -20.68 13.95
C GLU A 223 29.04 -19.86 12.76
N VAL A 224 28.23 -19.73 11.72
CA VAL A 224 28.54 -18.93 10.54
C VAL A 224 27.53 -17.80 10.43
N ASN A 225 28.00 -16.55 10.48
CA ASN A 225 27.16 -15.40 10.21
C ASN A 225 26.96 -15.28 8.71
N VAL A 226 25.72 -15.42 8.27
CA VAL A 226 25.36 -15.46 6.85
C VAL A 226 24.58 -14.21 6.49
N THR A 227 24.93 -13.58 5.38
CA THR A 227 24.27 -12.42 4.81
C THR A 227 23.79 -12.75 3.40
N TYR A 228 22.49 -12.57 3.16
CA TYR A 228 21.87 -12.72 1.84
C TYR A 228 21.59 -11.35 1.25
N SER A 229 22.03 -11.11 0.01
CA SER A 229 21.73 -9.92 -0.77
C SER A 229 20.93 -10.32 -1.99
N ILE A 230 19.62 -10.09 -1.96
CA ILE A 230 18.65 -10.65 -2.92
C ILE A 230 17.86 -9.53 -3.61
N VAL A 231 17.63 -9.71 -4.89
CA VAL A 231 16.67 -8.95 -5.70
C VAL A 231 15.59 -9.91 -6.18
N GLY A 232 14.33 -9.53 -6.02
CA GLY A 232 13.19 -10.23 -6.58
C GLY A 232 12.65 -9.49 -7.81
N THR A 233 12.39 -10.18 -8.90
CA THR A 233 11.75 -9.62 -10.09
C THR A 233 10.44 -10.35 -10.35
N LEU A 234 9.32 -9.61 -10.38
CA LEU A 234 8.00 -10.19 -10.65
C LEU A 234 7.79 -10.33 -12.16
N VAL A 235 7.62 -11.59 -12.64
CA VAL A 235 7.39 -11.91 -14.04
C VAL A 235 6.26 -12.95 -14.11
N ASP A 236 5.20 -12.65 -14.81
CA ASP A 236 4.05 -13.55 -15.03
C ASP A 236 3.50 -14.19 -13.73
N GLY A 237 3.44 -13.41 -12.66
CA GLY A 237 2.95 -13.84 -11.35
C GLY A 237 3.91 -14.70 -10.54
N LYS A 238 5.15 -14.85 -11.00
CA LYS A 238 6.25 -15.52 -10.28
C LYS A 238 7.27 -14.47 -9.83
N LEU A 239 7.79 -14.63 -8.62
CA LEU A 239 8.89 -13.84 -8.10
C LEU A 239 10.20 -14.58 -8.38
N LEU A 240 10.97 -14.09 -9.34
CA LEU A 240 12.30 -14.61 -9.67
C LEU A 240 13.32 -13.96 -8.73
N LEU A 241 14.03 -14.79 -7.97
CA LEU A 241 15.07 -14.37 -7.04
C LEU A 241 16.43 -14.46 -7.72
N GLU A 242 17.27 -13.45 -7.49
CA GLU A 242 18.66 -13.41 -7.94
C GLU A 242 19.50 -12.67 -6.90
N GLY A 243 20.68 -13.19 -6.58
CA GLY A 243 21.56 -12.54 -5.62
C GLY A 243 22.72 -13.39 -5.17
N SER A 244 23.22 -13.09 -3.97
CA SER A 244 24.36 -13.77 -3.37
C SER A 244 24.11 -14.07 -1.89
N CYS A 245 24.81 -15.06 -1.42
CA CYS A 245 24.90 -15.42 -0.01
C CYS A 245 26.40 -15.44 0.35
N THR A 246 26.77 -14.74 1.41
CA THR A 246 28.15 -14.77 1.96
C THR A 246 28.06 -15.11 3.44
N GLY A 247 29.03 -15.88 3.92
CA GLY A 247 29.07 -16.24 5.32
C GLY A 247 30.50 -16.29 5.85
N ASN A 248 30.67 -15.96 7.12
CA ASN A 248 31.93 -16.13 7.82
C ASN A 248 31.71 -16.55 9.26
N GLY A 249 32.64 -17.28 9.80
CA GLY A 249 32.65 -17.74 11.18
C GLY A 249 34.06 -18.06 11.68
N ASP A 250 34.23 -17.95 13.00
CA ASP A 250 35.47 -18.31 13.67
C ASP A 250 35.33 -19.68 14.30
N LEU A 251 36.35 -20.49 14.15
CA LEU A 251 36.51 -21.77 14.86
C LEU A 251 37.39 -21.54 16.08
N ASN A 252 36.84 -21.80 17.26
CA ASN A 252 37.59 -21.74 18.53
C ASN A 252 37.11 -22.79 19.53
N TYR A 253 37.67 -23.99 19.40
CA TYR A 253 37.31 -25.16 20.18
C TYR A 253 38.53 -25.72 20.95
N GLY A 254 39.11 -24.90 21.82
CA GLY A 254 40.26 -25.23 22.59
C GLY A 254 41.56 -25.36 21.78
N PHE A 255 41.90 -26.57 21.34
CA PHE A 255 43.09 -26.79 20.48
C PHE A 255 42.78 -26.67 18.97
N VAL A 256 41.51 -26.49 18.60
CA VAL A 256 41.11 -26.24 17.21
C VAL A 256 40.78 -24.75 17.03
N SER A 257 41.49 -24.09 16.15
CA SER A 257 41.23 -22.71 15.76
C SER A 257 41.27 -22.57 14.25
N GLY A 258 40.51 -21.62 13.73
CA GLY A 258 40.45 -21.40 12.28
C GLY A 258 39.30 -20.47 11.88
N THR A 259 39.00 -20.44 10.59
CA THR A 259 37.92 -19.66 10.01
C THR A 259 37.09 -20.49 9.04
N ILE A 260 35.84 -20.10 8.90
CA ILE A 260 34.92 -20.66 7.91
C ILE A 260 34.47 -19.52 6.99
N ASN A 261 34.43 -19.79 5.69
CA ASN A 261 33.89 -18.89 4.67
C ASN A 261 32.86 -19.64 3.83
N LEU A 262 31.79 -18.93 3.48
CA LEU A 262 30.72 -19.37 2.56
C LEU A 262 30.53 -18.30 1.50
N GLU A 263 30.55 -18.72 0.24
CA GLU A 263 30.14 -17.86 -0.86
C GLU A 263 29.23 -18.64 -1.82
N ALA A 264 28.10 -18.07 -2.16
CA ALA A 264 27.20 -18.66 -3.12
C ALA A 264 26.41 -17.61 -3.94
N ALA A 265 26.21 -17.92 -5.20
CA ALA A 265 25.16 -17.30 -5.98
C ALA A 265 23.81 -17.95 -5.63
N VAL A 266 22.77 -17.16 -5.53
CA VAL A 266 21.42 -17.59 -5.22
C VAL A 266 20.50 -17.17 -6.37
N GLY A 267 19.70 -18.10 -6.86
CA GLY A 267 18.69 -17.87 -7.86
C GLY A 267 17.44 -18.71 -7.58
N GLY A 268 16.38 -18.52 -8.33
CA GLY A 268 15.20 -19.37 -8.23
C GLY A 268 13.90 -18.64 -8.55
N GLY A 269 12.81 -19.37 -8.54
CA GLY A 269 11.49 -18.83 -8.84
C GLY A 269 10.45 -19.28 -7.82
N LEU A 270 9.79 -18.31 -7.18
CA LEU A 270 8.71 -18.55 -6.23
C LEU A 270 7.37 -18.26 -6.89
N SER A 271 6.41 -19.15 -6.71
CA SER A 271 5.04 -18.98 -7.23
C SER A 271 4.16 -18.34 -6.15
N LYS A 272 3.39 -17.32 -6.55
CA LYS A 272 2.39 -16.72 -5.66
C LYS A 272 1.23 -17.69 -5.47
N LEU A 273 0.92 -18.03 -4.24
CA LEU A 273 -0.27 -18.82 -3.90
C LEU A 273 -1.49 -17.87 -3.82
N ARG A 274 -2.62 -18.37 -4.28
CA ARG A 274 -3.89 -17.62 -4.34
C ARG A 274 -4.68 -17.77 -3.04
#